data_8598b3e25e45897169b7e6f0cbc794c4
#
_entry.id   8598b3e25e45897169b7e6f0cbc794c4
#
_cell.length_a   1.000
_cell.length_b   1.000
_cell.length_c   1.000
_cell.angle_alpha   90.00
_cell.angle_beta   90.00
_cell.angle_gamma   90.00
#
_symmetry.space_group_name_H-M   'P 1'
#
loop_
_entity.id
_entity.type
_entity.pdbx_description
1 polymer ?
#
loop_
_entity_poly.entity_id
_entity_poly.type
_entity_poly.pdbx_seq_one_letter_code
_entity_poly.pdbx_strand_id
1 'polypeptide(L)'
;MNALRIVVRFVLAWMALLAAQIVVGMVVHPKTPANPHPMLFLMVSNAFIVLALGWAALRSDWRDWRLLIAVFFVRAVVEFANWIEGALYLTNVGIEWRGVIVYEELTAAVAALLWLLVFRGAPVPESSNDHPLTHRTFKQMLWRFVLCSAVYVCLYFVAGTIIFPFVRDYYATQHIPGPGQIISLQFLLRAPLFILVCLPLLRMFRLPHLSGAVAVGLAFTFIGGVAALILPNGIFPETVRWAHFWEVSTSNFVFGMVVAWVWGQAQRITHLAHVDGLARAE
;
A
#
# COMPACT_ATOMS: atom_id res chain seq x y z
N MET A 1 -7.79 25.14 -1.68
CA MET A 1 -7.22 25.10 -0.29
C MET A 1 -5.86 25.79 -0.30
N ASN A 2 -5.56 26.63 0.70
CA ASN A 2 -4.26 27.31 0.82
C ASN A 2 -3.15 26.29 1.09
N ALA A 3 -1.98 26.44 0.44
CA ALA A 3 -0.81 25.56 0.58
C ALA A 3 -0.40 25.34 2.05
N LEU A 4 -0.45 26.40 2.87
CA LEU A 4 -0.15 26.32 4.31
C LEU A 4 -1.06 25.30 5.04
N ARG A 5 -2.37 25.29 4.74
CA ARG A 5 -3.29 24.33 5.35
C ARG A 5 -3.02 22.88 4.94
N ILE A 6 -2.52 22.66 3.72
CA ILE A 6 -2.11 21.34 3.27
C ILE A 6 -0.88 20.89 4.10
N VAL A 7 0.16 21.71 4.15
CA VAL A 7 1.39 21.40 4.90
C VAL A 7 1.07 21.11 6.36
N VAL A 8 0.26 21.96 7.01
CA VAL A 8 -0.14 21.75 8.42
C VAL A 8 -0.82 20.39 8.62
N ARG A 9 -1.73 19.98 7.72
CA ARG A 9 -2.38 18.66 7.81
C ARG A 9 -1.40 17.50 7.65
N PHE A 10 -0.44 17.61 6.72
CA PHE A 10 0.59 16.58 6.56
C PHE A 10 1.48 16.47 7.79
N VAL A 11 1.90 17.60 8.38
CA VAL A 11 2.69 17.60 9.61
C VAL A 11 1.90 17.00 10.77
N LEU A 12 0.63 17.37 10.93
CA LEU A 12 -0.23 16.80 11.97
C LEU A 12 -0.47 15.30 11.78
N ALA A 13 -0.69 14.84 10.55
CA ALA A 13 -0.86 13.42 10.25
C ALA A 13 0.45 12.63 10.51
N TRP A 14 1.60 13.22 10.20
CA TRP A 14 2.90 12.64 10.49
C TRP A 14 3.18 12.52 11.99
N MET A 15 2.90 13.59 12.75
CA MET A 15 3.01 13.57 14.20
C MET A 15 2.04 12.56 14.83
N ALA A 16 0.82 12.47 14.32
CA ALA A 16 -0.19 11.52 14.78
C ALA A 16 0.26 10.07 14.59
N LEU A 17 0.86 9.74 13.42
CA LEU A 17 1.38 8.40 13.17
C LEU A 17 2.57 8.09 14.08
N LEU A 18 3.50 9.02 14.26
CA LEU A 18 4.64 8.86 15.16
C LEU A 18 4.18 8.67 16.61
N ALA A 19 3.23 9.46 17.07
CA ALA A 19 2.64 9.31 18.42
C ALA A 19 1.94 7.96 18.59
N ALA A 20 1.19 7.50 17.59
CA ALA A 20 0.55 6.18 17.61
C ALA A 20 1.61 5.06 17.77
N GLN A 21 2.69 5.11 17.00
CA GLN A 21 3.77 4.12 17.08
C GLN A 21 4.46 4.12 18.45
N ILE A 22 4.73 5.27 19.02
CA ILE A 22 5.36 5.38 20.35
C ILE A 22 4.41 4.81 21.43
N VAL A 23 3.16 5.24 21.44
CA VAL A 23 2.17 4.79 22.46
C VAL A 23 1.91 3.30 22.34
N VAL A 24 1.68 2.79 21.15
CA VAL A 24 1.45 1.34 20.95
C VAL A 24 2.71 0.55 21.28
N GLY A 25 3.90 1.07 20.91
CA GLY A 25 5.18 0.45 21.24
C GLY A 25 5.42 0.32 22.75
N MET A 26 4.98 1.31 23.56
CA MET A 26 5.04 1.24 25.02
C MET A 26 4.12 0.19 25.63
N VAL A 27 3.09 -0.24 24.92
CA VAL A 27 2.12 -1.24 25.39
C VAL A 27 2.48 -2.64 24.89
N VAL A 28 2.81 -2.77 23.62
CA VAL A 28 3.01 -4.08 22.96
C VAL A 28 4.44 -4.59 23.14
N HIS A 29 5.43 -3.70 23.21
CA HIS A 29 6.86 -4.04 23.28
C HIS A 29 7.29 -5.06 22.22
N PRO A 30 7.12 -4.77 20.90
CA PRO A 30 7.43 -5.73 19.85
C PRO A 30 8.94 -6.05 19.85
N LYS A 31 9.28 -7.34 19.84
CA LYS A 31 10.68 -7.77 19.75
C LYS A 31 11.12 -7.80 18.30
N THR A 32 12.01 -6.90 17.95
CA THR A 32 12.64 -6.77 16.63
C THR A 32 14.15 -6.65 16.77
N PRO A 33 14.94 -6.97 15.74
CA PRO A 33 16.36 -6.70 15.73
C PRO A 33 16.66 -5.22 16.01
N ALA A 34 17.81 -4.95 16.62
CA ALA A 34 18.23 -3.60 16.92
C ALA A 34 18.39 -2.78 15.62
N ASN A 35 17.67 -1.67 15.54
CA ASN A 35 17.86 -0.70 14.47
C ASN A 35 18.90 0.32 14.94
N PRO A 36 19.96 0.62 14.14
CA PRO A 36 20.99 1.59 14.53
C PRO A 36 20.45 3.01 14.68
N HIS A 37 19.39 3.36 13.97
CA HIS A 37 18.78 4.70 13.98
C HIS A 37 17.25 4.64 14.07
N PRO A 38 16.67 4.11 15.16
CA PRO A 38 15.24 3.79 15.21
C PRO A 38 14.34 5.02 15.02
N MET A 39 14.70 6.16 15.64
CA MET A 39 13.90 7.38 15.52
C MET A 39 13.96 7.96 14.11
N LEU A 40 15.15 8.01 13.49
CA LEU A 40 15.29 8.48 12.11
C LEU A 40 14.51 7.59 11.14
N PHE A 41 14.56 6.25 11.34
CA PHE A 41 13.78 5.30 10.57
C PHE A 41 12.29 5.60 10.67
N LEU A 42 11.74 5.75 11.86
CA LEU A 42 10.32 6.07 12.06
C LEU A 42 9.94 7.40 11.40
N MET A 43 10.76 8.44 11.59
CA MET A 43 10.50 9.77 11.03
C MET A 43 10.42 9.75 9.50
N VAL A 44 11.38 9.13 8.84
CA VAL A 44 11.46 9.11 7.37
C VAL A 44 10.43 8.14 6.79
N SER A 45 10.28 6.94 7.35
CA SER A 45 9.27 5.96 6.90
C SER A 45 7.86 6.55 7.00
N ASN A 46 7.54 7.21 8.11
CA ASN A 46 6.26 7.87 8.29
C ASN A 46 6.03 9.00 7.30
N ALA A 47 7.07 9.74 6.88
CA ALA A 47 6.92 10.79 5.88
C ALA A 47 6.41 10.21 4.55
N PHE A 48 6.94 9.06 4.09
CA PHE A 48 6.47 8.40 2.87
C PHE A 48 5.03 7.89 3.00
N ILE A 49 4.68 7.29 4.14
CA ILE A 49 3.31 6.83 4.41
C ILE A 49 2.33 8.00 4.40
N VAL A 50 2.69 9.10 5.07
CA VAL A 50 1.87 10.30 5.13
C VAL A 50 1.75 10.99 3.77
N LEU A 51 2.81 11.04 2.97
CA LEU A 51 2.74 11.56 1.60
C LEU A 51 1.75 10.76 0.77
N ALA A 52 1.79 9.44 0.83
CA ALA A 52 0.90 8.57 0.06
C ALA A 52 -0.57 8.66 0.53
N LEU A 53 -0.82 8.32 1.80
CA LEU A 53 -2.18 8.25 2.35
C LEU A 53 -2.79 9.63 2.62
N GLY A 54 -1.98 10.60 3.05
CA GLY A 54 -2.42 11.98 3.25
C GLY A 54 -2.84 12.63 1.94
N TRP A 55 -2.10 12.37 0.84
CA TRP A 55 -2.51 12.83 -0.49
C TRP A 55 -3.82 12.16 -0.94
N ALA A 56 -3.96 10.85 -0.77
CA ALA A 56 -5.20 10.15 -1.05
C ALA A 56 -6.36 10.69 -0.19
N ALA A 57 -6.15 10.93 1.11
CA ALA A 57 -7.14 11.50 2.01
C ALA A 57 -7.58 12.92 1.61
N LEU A 58 -6.66 13.77 1.17
CA LEU A 58 -7.00 15.11 0.68
C LEU A 58 -7.84 15.07 -0.60
N ARG A 59 -7.57 14.13 -1.49
CA ARG A 59 -8.29 13.97 -2.77
C ARG A 59 -9.62 13.25 -2.62
N SER A 60 -9.81 12.48 -1.54
CA SER A 60 -11.04 11.76 -1.24
C SER A 60 -12.22 12.71 -0.98
N ASP A 61 -13.44 12.25 -1.27
CA ASP A 61 -14.69 12.85 -0.78
C ASP A 61 -15.10 12.32 0.60
N TRP A 62 -14.44 11.28 1.09
CA TRP A 62 -14.72 10.72 2.40
C TRP A 62 -14.15 11.60 3.52
N ARG A 63 -15.01 11.95 4.51
CA ARG A 63 -14.64 12.77 5.68
C ARG A 63 -15.17 12.17 6.97
N ASP A 64 -15.76 10.99 6.88
CA ASP A 64 -16.43 10.24 7.94
C ASP A 64 -15.69 8.90 8.21
N TRP A 65 -16.40 7.96 8.82
CA TRP A 65 -15.92 6.61 9.10
C TRP A 65 -15.37 5.86 7.86
N ARG A 66 -15.80 6.23 6.64
CA ARG A 66 -15.28 5.64 5.39
C ARG A 66 -13.81 5.98 5.19
N LEU A 67 -13.41 7.23 5.50
CA LEU A 67 -12.00 7.62 5.47
C LEU A 67 -11.20 6.85 6.52
N LEU A 68 -11.74 6.71 7.74
CA LEU A 68 -11.11 5.94 8.80
C LEU A 68 -10.87 4.48 8.37
N ILE A 69 -11.93 3.82 7.90
CA ILE A 69 -11.81 2.42 7.44
C ILE A 69 -10.83 2.30 6.28
N ALA A 70 -10.84 3.21 5.30
CA ALA A 70 -9.95 3.15 4.15
C ALA A 70 -8.48 3.31 4.57
N VAL A 71 -8.16 4.29 5.42
CA VAL A 71 -6.79 4.51 5.92
C VAL A 71 -6.31 3.33 6.77
N PHE A 72 -7.15 2.87 7.71
CA PHE A 72 -6.86 1.68 8.51
C PHE A 72 -6.61 0.47 7.61
N PHE A 73 -7.55 0.15 6.73
CA PHE A 73 -7.49 -1.02 5.87
C PHE A 73 -6.24 -1.02 4.97
N VAL A 74 -5.94 0.11 4.31
CA VAL A 74 -4.76 0.20 3.45
C VAL A 74 -3.49 -0.04 4.24
N ARG A 75 -3.33 0.60 5.40
CA ARG A 75 -2.14 0.46 6.24
C ARG A 75 -2.02 -0.94 6.83
N ALA A 76 -3.07 -1.42 7.49
CA ALA A 76 -3.10 -2.71 8.16
C ALA A 76 -2.85 -3.87 7.18
N VAL A 77 -3.57 -3.91 6.07
CA VAL A 77 -3.45 -5.02 5.11
C VAL A 77 -2.09 -5.06 4.42
N VAL A 78 -1.47 -3.91 4.12
CA VAL A 78 -0.11 -3.91 3.54
C VAL A 78 0.89 -4.46 4.54
N GLU A 79 0.86 -4.00 5.79
CA GLU A 79 1.78 -4.48 6.81
C GLU A 79 1.56 -5.97 7.12
N PHE A 80 0.31 -6.38 7.29
CA PHE A 80 -0.04 -7.77 7.50
C PHE A 80 0.50 -8.67 6.37
N ALA A 81 0.31 -8.30 5.11
CA ALA A 81 0.78 -9.08 3.97
C ALA A 81 2.33 -9.16 3.91
N ASN A 82 3.02 -8.08 4.28
CA ASN A 82 4.49 -8.05 4.33
C ASN A 82 5.02 -8.89 5.50
N TRP A 83 4.42 -8.77 6.70
CA TRP A 83 4.87 -9.50 7.87
C TRP A 83 4.58 -11.00 7.81
N ILE A 84 3.47 -11.42 7.16
CA ILE A 84 3.22 -12.84 6.91
C ILE A 84 4.29 -13.43 5.99
N GLU A 85 4.66 -12.73 4.92
CA GLU A 85 5.74 -13.20 4.06
C GLU A 85 7.07 -13.26 4.83
N GLY A 86 7.38 -12.19 5.59
CA GLY A 86 8.55 -12.18 6.46
C GLY A 86 8.59 -13.37 7.43
N ALA A 87 7.47 -13.68 8.08
CA ALA A 87 7.35 -14.81 9.02
C ALA A 87 7.60 -16.18 8.36
N LEU A 88 7.31 -16.32 7.08
CA LEU A 88 7.51 -17.56 6.33
C LEU A 88 8.94 -17.70 5.80
N TYR A 89 9.62 -16.60 5.49
CA TYR A 89 10.95 -16.62 4.85
C TYR A 89 12.09 -16.31 5.80
N LEU A 90 11.87 -15.48 6.80
CA LEU A 90 12.90 -14.95 7.69
C LEU A 90 12.85 -15.65 9.06
N THR A 91 13.33 -16.89 9.12
CA THR A 91 13.25 -17.72 10.33
C THR A 91 14.34 -17.41 11.36
N ASN A 92 15.47 -16.82 10.94
CA ASN A 92 16.67 -16.64 11.76
C ASN A 92 16.98 -15.18 12.10
N VAL A 93 15.99 -14.29 12.05
CA VAL A 93 16.21 -12.83 12.26
C VAL A 93 15.84 -12.32 13.66
N GLY A 94 15.44 -13.18 14.58
CA GLY A 94 15.14 -12.80 15.96
C GLY A 94 13.89 -11.95 16.13
N ILE A 95 12.89 -12.05 15.24
CA ILE A 95 11.63 -11.33 15.28
C ILE A 95 10.56 -12.16 16.00
N GLU A 96 9.84 -11.55 16.92
CA GLU A 96 8.60 -12.11 17.46
C GLU A 96 7.41 -11.66 16.57
N TRP A 97 7.10 -12.43 15.54
CA TRP A 97 6.14 -12.10 14.51
C TRP A 97 4.76 -11.70 15.04
N ARG A 98 4.24 -12.39 16.07
CA ARG A 98 2.93 -12.06 16.65
C ARG A 98 2.91 -10.67 17.27
N GLY A 99 3.94 -10.34 18.05
CA GLY A 99 4.06 -9.02 18.68
C GLY A 99 4.18 -7.90 17.65
N VAL A 100 4.94 -8.13 16.58
CA VAL A 100 5.08 -7.15 15.50
C VAL A 100 3.78 -6.95 14.73
N ILE A 101 3.07 -8.02 14.36
CA ILE A 101 1.77 -7.91 13.69
C ILE A 101 0.77 -7.14 14.57
N VAL A 102 0.64 -7.51 15.84
CA VAL A 102 -0.25 -6.79 16.78
C VAL A 102 0.13 -5.32 16.90
N TYR A 103 1.41 -5.02 16.99
CA TYR A 103 1.91 -3.65 17.03
C TYR A 103 1.51 -2.84 15.79
N GLU A 104 1.70 -3.37 14.60
CA GLU A 104 1.37 -2.67 13.35
C GLU A 104 -0.14 -2.48 13.19
N GLU A 105 -0.94 -3.49 13.50
CA GLU A 105 -2.40 -3.40 13.42
C GLU A 105 -2.99 -2.37 14.40
N LEU A 106 -2.52 -2.37 15.65
CA LEU A 106 -2.94 -1.37 16.63
C LEU A 106 -2.46 0.03 16.25
N THR A 107 -1.24 0.15 15.73
CA THR A 107 -0.72 1.42 15.22
C THR A 107 -1.56 1.94 14.06
N ALA A 108 -1.93 1.07 13.11
CA ALA A 108 -2.80 1.43 12.00
C ALA A 108 -4.18 1.93 12.50
N ALA A 109 -4.77 1.26 13.49
CA ALA A 109 -6.07 1.65 14.06
C ALA A 109 -6.02 3.02 14.76
N VAL A 110 -5.02 3.22 15.63
CA VAL A 110 -4.85 4.50 16.36
C VAL A 110 -4.53 5.63 15.37
N ALA A 111 -3.62 5.40 14.42
CA ALA A 111 -3.29 6.39 13.40
C ALA A 111 -4.50 6.76 12.54
N ALA A 112 -5.32 5.80 12.13
CA ALA A 112 -6.52 6.06 11.33
C ALA A 112 -7.54 6.94 12.08
N LEU A 113 -7.74 6.70 13.38
CA LEU A 113 -8.58 7.53 14.24
C LEU A 113 -8.06 8.98 14.30
N LEU A 114 -6.78 9.17 14.56
CA LEU A 114 -6.15 10.49 14.61
C LEU A 114 -6.20 11.21 13.25
N TRP A 115 -5.99 10.49 12.17
CA TRP A 115 -6.06 11.04 10.81
C TRP A 115 -7.47 11.45 10.41
N LEU A 116 -8.50 10.74 10.86
CA LEU A 116 -9.87 11.19 10.68
C LEU A 116 -10.05 12.58 11.27
N LEU A 117 -9.53 12.85 12.46
CA LEU A 117 -9.61 14.18 13.10
C LEU A 117 -8.86 15.24 12.28
N VAL A 118 -7.70 14.90 11.71
CA VAL A 118 -6.90 15.82 10.88
C VAL A 118 -7.58 16.16 9.56
N PHE A 119 -8.20 15.18 8.90
CA PHE A 119 -8.71 15.33 7.54
C PHE A 119 -10.23 15.60 7.43
N ARG A 120 -11.03 15.34 8.49
CA ARG A 120 -12.49 15.57 8.47
C ARG A 120 -12.91 16.99 8.05
N GLY A 121 -12.14 18.00 8.40
CA GLY A 121 -12.38 19.39 8.03
C GLY A 121 -11.68 19.82 6.73
N ALA A 122 -11.18 18.90 5.90
CA ALA A 122 -10.63 19.25 4.60
C ALA A 122 -11.76 19.52 3.59
N PRO A 123 -11.61 20.50 2.69
CA PRO A 123 -12.57 20.70 1.62
C PRO A 123 -12.75 19.43 0.80
N VAL A 124 -13.99 19.12 0.46
CA VAL A 124 -14.30 18.02 -0.45
C VAL A 124 -14.05 18.50 -1.87
N PRO A 125 -13.27 17.80 -2.70
CA PRO A 125 -13.12 18.15 -4.10
C PRO A 125 -14.48 18.10 -4.81
N GLU A 126 -14.69 19.00 -5.78
CA GLU A 126 -15.89 18.93 -6.62
C GLU A 126 -16.03 17.55 -7.24
N SER A 127 -17.20 16.95 -7.03
CA SER A 127 -17.46 15.57 -7.40
C SER A 127 -17.74 15.46 -8.90
N SER A 128 -16.91 14.74 -9.62
CA SER A 128 -17.44 14.00 -10.78
C SER A 128 -18.18 12.78 -10.22
N ASN A 129 -19.48 12.68 -10.47
CA ASN A 129 -20.37 11.65 -9.89
C ASN A 129 -20.06 10.22 -10.39
N ASP A 130 -19.10 10.03 -11.28
CA ASP A 130 -18.77 8.75 -11.88
C ASP A 130 -17.78 7.96 -11.01
N HIS A 131 -18.30 6.90 -10.39
CA HIS A 131 -17.51 5.97 -9.61
C HIS A 131 -17.04 4.80 -10.47
N PRO A 132 -15.72 4.59 -10.64
CA PRO A 132 -15.19 3.54 -11.54
C PRO A 132 -15.54 2.11 -11.10
N LEU A 133 -16.08 1.93 -9.90
CA LEU A 133 -16.37 0.61 -9.32
C LEU A 133 -17.85 0.21 -9.36
N THR A 134 -18.77 1.06 -9.89
CA THR A 134 -20.20 0.77 -9.95
C THR A 134 -20.58 -0.11 -11.15
N HIS A 135 -21.55 -1.01 -10.96
CA HIS A 135 -22.19 -1.84 -12.00
C HIS A 135 -21.33 -2.92 -12.68
N ARG A 136 -20.49 -3.65 -11.91
CA ARG A 136 -19.77 -4.80 -12.45
C ARG A 136 -20.42 -6.11 -12.06
N THR A 137 -20.48 -7.06 -13.02
CA THR A 137 -20.91 -8.42 -12.72
C THR A 137 -19.85 -9.18 -11.92
N PHE A 138 -20.27 -10.15 -11.13
CA PHE A 138 -19.35 -11.00 -10.35
C PHE A 138 -18.27 -11.65 -11.25
N LYS A 139 -18.66 -12.13 -12.45
CA LYS A 139 -17.71 -12.70 -13.42
C LYS A 139 -16.62 -11.70 -13.84
N GLN A 140 -16.99 -10.43 -14.07
CA GLN A 140 -16.03 -9.37 -14.41
C GLN A 140 -15.08 -9.05 -13.25
N MET A 141 -15.59 -9.07 -12.01
CA MET A 141 -14.75 -8.87 -10.82
C MET A 141 -13.77 -10.03 -10.65
N LEU A 142 -14.27 -11.27 -10.70
CA LEU A 142 -13.46 -12.48 -10.55
C LEU A 142 -12.32 -12.53 -11.58
N TRP A 143 -12.64 -12.27 -12.85
CA TRP A 143 -11.63 -12.25 -13.92
C TRP A 143 -10.52 -11.23 -13.66
N ARG A 144 -10.88 -10.02 -13.21
CA ARG A 144 -9.89 -8.98 -12.87
C ARG A 144 -9.03 -9.37 -11.68
N PHE A 145 -9.60 -10.00 -10.67
CA PHE A 145 -8.83 -10.54 -9.55
C PHE A 145 -7.82 -11.58 -10.02
N VAL A 146 -8.26 -12.55 -10.80
CA VAL A 146 -7.38 -13.61 -11.34
C VAL A 146 -6.28 -13.02 -12.22
N LEU A 147 -6.64 -12.10 -13.12
CA LEU A 147 -5.67 -11.44 -13.99
C LEU A 147 -4.61 -10.66 -13.19
N CYS A 148 -5.05 -9.81 -12.26
CA CYS A 148 -4.12 -9.04 -11.43
C CYS A 148 -3.27 -9.95 -10.54
N SER A 149 -3.83 -11.03 -9.98
CA SER A 149 -3.05 -12.00 -9.20
C SER A 149 -1.99 -12.70 -10.06
N ALA A 150 -2.31 -13.08 -11.29
CA ALA A 150 -1.34 -13.66 -12.21
C ALA A 150 -0.22 -12.65 -12.55
N VAL A 151 -0.58 -11.39 -12.82
CA VAL A 151 0.42 -10.33 -13.06
C VAL A 151 1.31 -10.12 -11.83
N TYR A 152 0.75 -10.14 -10.62
CA TYR A 152 1.54 -10.02 -9.40
C TYR A 152 2.58 -11.12 -9.27
N VAL A 153 2.18 -12.38 -9.48
CA VAL A 153 3.09 -13.53 -9.45
C VAL A 153 4.20 -13.39 -10.51
N CYS A 154 3.84 -12.99 -11.72
CA CYS A 154 4.84 -12.75 -12.77
C CYS A 154 5.85 -11.66 -12.37
N LEU A 155 5.37 -10.52 -11.86
CA LEU A 155 6.24 -9.42 -11.39
C LEU A 155 7.14 -9.88 -10.23
N TYR A 156 6.60 -10.64 -9.28
CA TYR A 156 7.34 -11.18 -8.16
C TYR A 156 8.52 -12.06 -8.61
N PHE A 157 8.26 -13.01 -9.53
CA PHE A 157 9.31 -13.90 -10.03
C PHE A 157 10.33 -13.18 -10.93
N VAL A 158 9.88 -12.27 -11.78
CA VAL A 158 10.78 -11.47 -12.64
C VAL A 158 11.69 -10.61 -11.78
N ALA A 159 11.14 -9.85 -10.84
CA ALA A 159 11.92 -9.00 -9.96
C ALA A 159 12.84 -9.81 -9.05
N GLY A 160 12.32 -10.90 -8.44
CA GLY A 160 13.10 -11.82 -7.62
C GLY A 160 14.27 -12.44 -8.37
N THR A 161 14.08 -12.86 -9.63
CA THR A 161 15.18 -13.40 -10.47
C THR A 161 16.27 -12.36 -10.71
N ILE A 162 15.89 -11.11 -10.94
CA ILE A 162 16.85 -10.02 -11.17
C ILE A 162 17.71 -9.75 -9.93
N ILE A 163 17.10 -9.77 -8.73
CA ILE A 163 17.84 -9.47 -7.49
C ILE A 163 18.52 -10.69 -6.87
N PHE A 164 18.15 -11.91 -7.28
CA PHE A 164 18.65 -13.15 -6.67
C PHE A 164 20.18 -13.22 -6.52
N PRO A 165 20.99 -12.79 -7.49
CA PRO A 165 22.46 -12.79 -7.33
C PRO A 165 22.96 -11.96 -6.14
N PHE A 166 22.22 -10.94 -5.72
CA PHE A 166 22.61 -10.03 -4.64
C PHE A 166 22.14 -10.49 -3.26
N VAL A 167 21.17 -11.41 -3.20
CA VAL A 167 20.51 -11.84 -1.96
C VAL A 167 20.71 -13.33 -1.63
N ARG A 168 21.23 -14.13 -2.56
CA ARG A 168 21.32 -15.60 -2.45
C ARG A 168 22.04 -16.05 -1.19
N ASP A 169 23.17 -15.41 -0.84
CA ASP A 169 24.02 -15.84 0.28
C ASP A 169 23.31 -15.54 1.63
N TYR A 170 22.54 -14.47 1.70
CA TYR A 170 21.68 -14.17 2.84
C TYR A 170 20.55 -15.19 2.96
N TYR A 171 19.85 -15.48 1.86
CA TYR A 171 18.75 -16.44 1.87
C TYR A 171 19.19 -17.90 2.01
N ALA A 172 20.45 -18.24 1.71
CA ALA A 172 21.01 -19.55 2.01
C ALA A 172 21.02 -19.87 3.53
N THR A 173 20.98 -18.83 4.39
CA THR A 173 20.90 -18.97 5.84
C THR A 173 19.46 -18.98 6.38
N GLN A 174 18.47 -18.74 5.52
CA GLN A 174 17.06 -18.68 5.85
C GLN A 174 16.31 -19.91 5.33
N HIS A 175 15.08 -20.10 5.81
CA HIS A 175 14.22 -21.16 5.30
C HIS A 175 13.38 -20.62 4.13
N ILE A 176 13.80 -20.92 2.89
CA ILE A 176 13.02 -20.54 1.71
C ILE A 176 12.00 -21.64 1.41
N PRO A 177 10.68 -21.29 1.35
CA PRO A 177 9.64 -22.23 0.93
C PRO A 177 9.87 -22.74 -0.50
N GLY A 178 9.35 -23.92 -0.80
CA GLY A 178 9.40 -24.46 -2.16
C GLY A 178 8.59 -23.60 -3.16
N PRO A 179 8.91 -23.67 -4.48
CA PRO A 179 8.27 -22.83 -5.51
C PRO A 179 6.73 -22.88 -5.50
N GLY A 180 6.14 -24.07 -5.26
CA GLY A 180 4.69 -24.20 -5.18
C GLY A 180 4.07 -23.48 -3.98
N GLN A 181 4.75 -23.45 -2.83
CA GLN A 181 4.33 -22.70 -1.66
C GLN A 181 4.43 -21.19 -1.90
N ILE A 182 5.51 -20.75 -2.56
CA ILE A 182 5.69 -19.35 -2.96
C ILE A 182 4.55 -18.91 -3.89
N ILE A 183 4.29 -19.67 -4.96
CA ILE A 183 3.21 -19.37 -5.91
C ILE A 183 1.85 -19.30 -5.18
N SER A 184 1.58 -20.27 -4.31
CA SER A 184 0.32 -20.30 -3.55
C SER A 184 0.18 -19.09 -2.64
N LEU A 185 1.22 -18.71 -1.91
CA LEU A 185 1.22 -17.53 -1.04
C LEU A 185 0.99 -16.25 -1.85
N GLN A 186 1.74 -16.08 -2.94
CA GLN A 186 1.64 -14.87 -3.75
C GLN A 186 0.30 -14.75 -4.48
N PHE A 187 -0.19 -15.86 -5.07
CA PHE A 187 -1.41 -15.85 -5.88
C PHE A 187 -2.69 -15.82 -5.04
N LEU A 188 -2.76 -16.64 -3.96
CA LEU A 188 -4.00 -16.83 -3.18
C LEU A 188 -4.14 -15.86 -2.00
N LEU A 189 -3.03 -15.29 -1.51
CA LEU A 189 -3.07 -14.41 -0.34
C LEU A 189 -2.58 -13.01 -0.67
N ARG A 190 -1.30 -12.82 -1.03
CA ARG A 190 -0.74 -11.46 -1.14
C ARG A 190 -1.33 -10.65 -2.30
N ALA A 191 -1.44 -11.22 -3.47
CA ALA A 191 -2.02 -10.51 -4.61
C ALA A 191 -3.47 -10.08 -4.36
N PRO A 192 -4.39 -10.94 -3.88
CA PRO A 192 -5.74 -10.52 -3.47
C PRO A 192 -5.74 -9.39 -2.44
N LEU A 193 -4.91 -9.49 -1.38
CA LEU A 193 -4.80 -8.45 -0.36
C LEU A 193 -4.34 -7.12 -0.97
N PHE A 194 -3.33 -7.12 -1.81
CA PHE A 194 -2.81 -5.92 -2.46
C PHE A 194 -3.77 -5.34 -3.50
N ILE A 195 -4.54 -6.17 -4.22
CA ILE A 195 -5.63 -5.69 -5.06
C ILE A 195 -6.66 -4.94 -4.20
N LEU A 196 -7.09 -5.54 -3.08
CA LEU A 196 -8.05 -4.94 -2.16
C LEU A 196 -7.53 -3.62 -1.57
N VAL A 197 -6.22 -3.47 -1.35
CA VAL A 197 -5.58 -2.20 -0.94
C VAL A 197 -5.64 -1.15 -2.03
N CYS A 198 -5.39 -1.51 -3.28
CA CYS A 198 -5.39 -0.58 -4.40
C CYS A 198 -6.79 -0.02 -4.72
N LEU A 199 -7.88 -0.77 -4.43
CA LEU A 199 -9.24 -0.32 -4.72
C LEU A 199 -9.67 0.93 -3.92
N PRO A 200 -9.53 0.99 -2.57
CA PRO A 200 -9.81 2.23 -1.84
C PRO A 200 -8.87 3.38 -2.25
N LEU A 201 -7.59 3.13 -2.54
CA LEU A 201 -6.70 4.17 -3.05
C LEU A 201 -7.20 4.73 -4.38
N LEU A 202 -7.59 3.88 -5.34
CA LEU A 202 -8.18 4.30 -6.61
C LEU A 202 -9.44 5.16 -6.40
N ARG A 203 -10.30 4.76 -5.45
CA ARG A 203 -11.52 5.47 -5.10
C ARG A 203 -11.24 6.81 -4.41
N MET A 204 -10.21 6.89 -3.59
CA MET A 204 -9.82 8.11 -2.87
C MET A 204 -9.18 9.14 -3.80
N PHE A 205 -8.32 8.74 -4.73
CA PHE A 205 -7.60 9.67 -5.61
C PHE A 205 -8.50 10.41 -6.60
N ARG A 206 -9.53 9.77 -7.14
CA ARG A 206 -10.49 10.39 -8.08
C ARG A 206 -9.83 11.14 -9.24
N LEU A 207 -8.76 10.58 -9.75
CA LEU A 207 -7.99 11.15 -10.85
C LEU A 207 -8.38 10.50 -12.19
N PRO A 208 -8.13 11.18 -13.32
CA PRO A 208 -8.24 10.58 -14.65
C PRO A 208 -7.43 9.29 -14.74
N HIS A 209 -7.86 8.41 -15.63
CA HIS A 209 -7.42 7.00 -15.71
C HIS A 209 -5.88 6.80 -15.58
N LEU A 210 -5.07 7.47 -16.39
CA LEU A 210 -3.60 7.34 -16.33
C LEU A 210 -3.01 7.96 -15.05
N SER A 211 -3.42 9.18 -14.71
CA SER A 211 -2.95 9.86 -13.50
C SER A 211 -3.39 9.10 -12.24
N GLY A 212 -4.59 8.49 -12.26
CA GLY A 212 -5.07 7.63 -11.19
C GLY A 212 -4.23 6.36 -11.05
N ALA A 213 -3.87 5.73 -12.17
CA ALA A 213 -3.00 4.57 -12.16
C ALA A 213 -1.61 4.89 -11.58
N VAL A 214 -0.99 5.98 -12.03
CA VAL A 214 0.30 6.45 -11.48
C VAL A 214 0.19 6.78 -10.00
N ALA A 215 -0.87 7.47 -9.57
CA ALA A 215 -1.06 7.84 -8.17
C ALA A 215 -1.22 6.61 -7.25
N VAL A 216 -2.00 5.61 -7.68
CA VAL A 216 -2.15 4.34 -6.94
C VAL A 216 -0.82 3.58 -6.91
N GLY A 217 -0.11 3.49 -8.04
CA GLY A 217 1.21 2.87 -8.10
C GLY A 217 2.20 3.51 -7.14
N LEU A 218 2.31 4.85 -7.14
CA LEU A 218 3.18 5.59 -6.21
C LEU A 218 2.77 5.40 -4.75
N ALA A 219 1.47 5.51 -4.43
CA ALA A 219 1.00 5.35 -3.07
C ALA A 219 1.28 3.94 -2.55
N PHE A 220 0.99 2.91 -3.35
CA PHE A 220 1.25 1.52 -2.98
C PHE A 220 2.76 1.25 -2.81
N THR A 221 3.60 1.81 -3.67
CA THR A 221 5.07 1.74 -3.55
C THR A 221 5.58 2.39 -2.27
N PHE A 222 5.09 3.58 -1.93
CA PHE A 222 5.53 4.29 -0.73
C PHE A 222 5.16 3.54 0.54
N ILE A 223 3.94 3.01 0.62
CA ILE A 223 3.46 2.30 1.80
C ILE A 223 4.06 0.90 1.90
N GLY A 224 4.07 0.14 0.79
CA GLY A 224 4.42 -1.28 0.78
C GLY A 224 5.90 -1.59 0.51
N GLY A 225 6.74 -0.58 0.25
CA GLY A 225 8.15 -0.81 -0.10
C GLY A 225 9.09 0.25 0.42
N VAL A 226 8.96 1.49 -0.08
CA VAL A 226 9.90 2.58 0.24
C VAL A 226 9.97 2.85 1.73
N ALA A 227 8.84 2.98 2.41
CA ALA A 227 8.79 3.29 3.84
C ALA A 227 9.57 2.27 4.69
N ALA A 228 9.50 0.98 4.36
CA ALA A 228 10.15 -0.08 5.13
C ALA A 228 11.64 -0.26 4.80
N LEU A 229 12.08 0.12 3.60
CA LEU A 229 13.39 -0.26 3.05
C LEU A 229 14.36 0.90 2.78
N ILE A 230 13.87 2.15 2.81
CA ILE A 230 14.70 3.33 2.47
C ILE A 230 15.88 3.53 3.45
N LEU A 231 15.70 3.20 4.72
CA LEU A 231 16.71 3.30 5.76
C LEU A 231 17.05 1.93 6.36
N PRO A 232 18.19 1.80 7.03
CA PRO A 232 18.52 0.59 7.79
C PRO A 232 17.39 0.23 8.77
N ASN A 233 16.96 -1.03 8.75
CA ASN A 233 15.83 -1.53 9.55
C ASN A 233 16.21 -2.64 10.56
N GLY A 234 17.49 -3.00 10.63
CA GLY A 234 17.99 -4.08 11.50
C GLY A 234 17.68 -5.51 11.02
N ILE A 235 16.81 -5.68 10.02
CA ILE A 235 16.40 -6.99 9.49
C ILE A 235 17.34 -7.46 8.38
N PHE A 236 17.65 -6.57 7.46
CA PHE A 236 18.45 -6.87 6.29
C PHE A 236 19.83 -6.22 6.33
N PRO A 237 20.91 -6.95 5.97
CA PRO A 237 22.17 -6.32 5.60
C PRO A 237 21.98 -5.29 4.49
N GLU A 238 22.86 -4.29 4.42
CA GLU A 238 22.69 -3.15 3.52
C GLU A 238 22.50 -3.55 2.05
N THR A 239 23.31 -4.46 1.53
CA THR A 239 23.21 -4.94 0.14
C THR A 239 21.86 -5.59 -0.13
N VAL A 240 21.40 -6.45 0.79
CA VAL A 240 20.10 -7.16 0.68
C VAL A 240 18.95 -6.17 0.76
N ARG A 241 19.03 -5.19 1.68
CA ARG A 241 18.02 -4.14 1.85
C ARG A 241 17.87 -3.30 0.58
N TRP A 242 18.99 -2.89 -0.05
CA TRP A 242 18.94 -2.12 -1.30
C TRP A 242 18.43 -2.95 -2.47
N ALA A 243 18.79 -4.23 -2.56
CA ALA A 243 18.23 -5.13 -3.56
C ALA A 243 16.70 -5.22 -3.43
N HIS A 244 16.18 -5.45 -2.21
CA HIS A 244 14.75 -5.45 -1.95
C HIS A 244 14.09 -4.08 -2.12
N PHE A 245 14.78 -2.99 -1.81
CA PHE A 245 14.24 -1.65 -2.05
C PHE A 245 13.89 -1.47 -3.53
N TRP A 246 14.79 -1.80 -4.44
CA TRP A 246 14.53 -1.67 -5.87
C TRP A 246 13.51 -2.68 -6.37
N GLU A 247 13.60 -3.93 -5.95
CA GLU A 247 12.64 -4.98 -6.28
C GLU A 247 11.21 -4.60 -5.91
N VAL A 248 10.99 -4.34 -4.62
CA VAL A 248 9.65 -4.09 -4.07
C VAL A 248 9.10 -2.75 -4.56
N SER A 249 9.95 -1.71 -4.65
CA SER A 249 9.49 -0.40 -5.13
C SER A 249 9.05 -0.46 -6.58
N THR A 250 9.82 -1.09 -7.47
CA THR A 250 9.47 -1.19 -8.89
C THR A 250 8.28 -2.13 -9.13
N SER A 251 8.27 -3.30 -8.51
CA SER A 251 7.19 -4.27 -8.67
C SER A 251 5.86 -3.75 -8.11
N ASN A 252 5.87 -3.11 -6.93
CA ASN A 252 4.68 -2.49 -6.35
C ASN A 252 4.15 -1.33 -7.20
N PHE A 253 5.06 -0.51 -7.75
CA PHE A 253 4.66 0.59 -8.64
C PHE A 253 3.93 0.06 -9.87
N VAL A 254 4.54 -0.87 -10.59
CA VAL A 254 3.94 -1.47 -11.78
C VAL A 254 2.65 -2.20 -11.44
N PHE A 255 2.63 -2.97 -10.35
CA PHE A 255 1.43 -3.69 -9.92
C PHE A 255 0.28 -2.75 -9.57
N GLY A 256 0.53 -1.72 -8.75
CA GLY A 256 -0.48 -0.72 -8.39
C GLY A 256 -1.05 0.01 -9.62
N MET A 257 -0.18 0.35 -10.59
CA MET A 257 -0.62 0.90 -11.88
C MET A 257 -1.53 -0.08 -12.65
N VAL A 258 -1.13 -1.36 -12.75
CA VAL A 258 -1.92 -2.37 -13.46
C VAL A 258 -3.28 -2.57 -12.80
N VAL A 259 -3.33 -2.70 -11.46
CA VAL A 259 -4.60 -2.81 -10.73
C VAL A 259 -5.50 -1.60 -11.03
N ALA A 260 -4.97 -0.39 -10.86
CA ALA A 260 -5.74 0.83 -11.10
C ALA A 260 -6.18 0.95 -12.57
N TRP A 261 -5.34 0.53 -13.51
CA TRP A 261 -5.69 0.48 -14.93
C TRP A 261 -6.82 -0.50 -15.22
N VAL A 262 -6.69 -1.75 -14.78
CA VAL A 262 -7.68 -2.82 -15.01
C VAL A 262 -9.02 -2.49 -14.35
N TRP A 263 -8.99 -1.89 -13.15
CA TRP A 263 -10.21 -1.55 -12.41
C TRP A 263 -10.76 -0.16 -12.77
N GLY A 264 -9.97 0.73 -13.36
CA GLY A 264 -10.40 2.06 -13.80
C GLY A 264 -11.09 2.12 -15.17
N GLN A 265 -11.00 1.07 -15.99
CA GLN A 265 -11.48 1.07 -17.40
C GLN A 265 -12.98 1.28 -17.60
N ALA A 266 -13.83 1.11 -16.60
CA ALA A 266 -15.28 1.24 -16.76
C ALA A 266 -15.75 2.66 -17.16
N GLN A 267 -14.99 3.70 -16.88
CA GLN A 267 -15.31 5.09 -17.21
C GLN A 267 -15.25 5.39 -18.72
N ARG A 268 -14.40 4.70 -19.48
CA ARG A 268 -14.21 5.00 -20.90
C ARG A 268 -15.40 4.56 -21.78
N ILE A 269 -15.97 3.41 -21.47
CA ILE A 269 -17.05 2.83 -22.29
C ILE A 269 -18.36 3.62 -22.13
N THR A 270 -18.67 4.06 -20.91
CA THR A 270 -19.87 4.85 -20.63
C THR A 270 -19.80 6.24 -21.23
N HIS A 271 -18.62 6.88 -21.21
CA HIS A 271 -18.46 8.22 -21.79
C HIS A 271 -18.55 8.20 -23.32
N LEU A 272 -17.95 7.20 -23.99
CA LEU A 272 -18.05 7.05 -25.44
C LEU A 272 -19.48 6.72 -25.88
N ALA A 273 -20.18 5.81 -25.17
CA ALA A 273 -21.56 5.48 -25.44
C ALA A 273 -22.51 6.69 -25.27
N HIS A 274 -22.23 7.57 -24.30
CA HIS A 274 -23.03 8.78 -24.10
C HIS A 274 -22.77 9.83 -25.17
N VAL A 275 -21.53 10.01 -25.60
CA VAL A 275 -21.17 10.94 -26.69
C VAL A 275 -21.73 10.43 -28.03
N ASP A 276 -21.62 9.12 -28.31
CA ASP A 276 -22.18 8.51 -29.52
C ASP A 276 -23.73 8.53 -29.52
N GLY A 277 -24.37 8.44 -28.35
CA GLY A 277 -25.81 8.57 -28.18
C GLY A 277 -26.33 9.98 -28.47
N LEU A 278 -25.58 11.02 -28.06
CA LEU A 278 -25.89 12.41 -28.37
C LEU A 278 -25.66 12.76 -29.85
N ALA A 279 -24.60 12.25 -30.45
CA ALA A 279 -24.30 12.44 -31.88
C ALA A 279 -25.30 11.78 -32.85
N ARG A 280 -26.11 10.82 -32.36
CA ARG A 280 -27.17 10.18 -33.16
C ARG A 280 -28.56 10.80 -32.94
N ALA A 281 -28.68 11.72 -32.00
CA ALA A 281 -29.94 12.41 -31.67
C ALA A 281 -30.04 13.79 -32.34
N GLU A 282 -28.98 14.26 -32.98
CA GLU A 282 -28.95 15.44 -33.90
C GLU A 282 -29.06 14.98 -35.36
#